data_3750285dfb61302579ffdd77988fddad
#
_entry.id   3750285dfb61302579ffdd77988fddad
#
_cell.length_a   1.000
_cell.length_b   1.000
_cell.length_c   1.000
_cell.angle_alpha   90.00
_cell.angle_beta   90.00
_cell.angle_gamma   90.00
#
_symmetry.space_group_name_H-M   'P 1'
#
loop_
_entity.id
_entity.type
_entity.pdbx_description
1 polymer ?
#
loop_
_entity_poly.entity_id
_entity_poly.type
_entity_poly.pdbx_seq_one_letter_code
_entity_poly.pdbx_strand_id
1 'polypeptide(L)'
;LYPLEDPGNVVSELCVLGGGDLLVLERDAEFPAEGRGFKKVFRIDLSQASDISPLDGYMAVDTLAPGRLAGYGLRAVEKELFCDILAAAPGYPHDKPEGMCLLGDGTLCVVNDDDFGINAPEVPDGRIVPKRIPGISDRDIGEIWFVAPALRTM
;
A
#
# COMPACT_ATOMS: atom_id res chain seq x y z
N LEU A 1 -13.44 -8.48 -0.66
CA LEU A 1 -13.56 -7.08 -0.21
C LEU A 1 -12.45 -6.74 0.76
N TYR A 2 -11.65 -5.73 0.44
CA TYR A 2 -10.57 -5.20 1.29
C TYR A 2 -10.93 -3.76 1.70
N PRO A 3 -11.18 -3.48 2.99
CA PRO A 3 -11.46 -2.12 3.45
C PRO A 3 -10.15 -1.33 3.56
N LEU A 4 -10.06 -0.18 2.89
CA LEU A 4 -8.95 0.75 3.06
C LEU A 4 -9.02 1.42 4.43
N GLU A 5 -7.85 1.73 5.03
CA GLU A 5 -7.77 2.50 6.29
C GLU A 5 -8.20 3.96 6.10
N ASP A 6 -7.94 4.49 4.92
CA ASP A 6 -8.40 5.82 4.49
C ASP A 6 -8.92 5.72 3.06
N PRO A 7 -10.04 6.38 2.71
CA PRO A 7 -10.58 6.38 1.34
C PRO A 7 -9.62 6.92 0.27
N GLY A 8 -8.62 7.71 0.67
CA GLY A 8 -7.58 8.24 -0.21
C GLY A 8 -6.42 7.26 -0.46
N ASN A 9 -6.37 6.15 0.28
CA ASN A 9 -5.33 5.14 0.09
C ASN A 9 -5.61 4.26 -1.12
N VAL A 10 -4.56 3.59 -1.57
CA VAL A 10 -4.62 2.57 -2.62
C VAL A 10 -3.91 1.29 -2.17
N VAL A 11 -4.36 0.15 -2.70
CA VAL A 11 -3.59 -1.10 -2.65
C VAL A 11 -2.65 -1.10 -3.84
N SER A 12 -1.34 -1.15 -3.59
CA SER A 12 -0.33 -1.10 -4.65
C SER A 12 0.37 -2.44 -4.90
N GLU A 13 0.34 -3.37 -3.96
CA GLU A 13 0.94 -4.70 -4.18
C GLU A 13 0.29 -5.77 -3.30
N LEU A 14 0.36 -7.02 -3.77
CA LEU A 14 -0.06 -8.23 -3.08
C LEU A 14 1.06 -9.27 -3.10
N CYS A 15 1.37 -9.86 -1.95
CA CYS A 15 2.32 -10.96 -1.85
C CYS A 15 1.64 -12.19 -1.23
N VAL A 16 1.65 -13.31 -1.93
CA VAL A 16 1.03 -14.57 -1.47
C VAL A 16 1.95 -15.27 -0.48
N LEU A 17 1.45 -15.56 0.72
CA LEU A 17 2.18 -16.29 1.75
C LEU A 17 1.91 -17.81 1.71
N GLY A 18 0.82 -18.23 1.08
CA GLY A 18 0.32 -19.59 1.09
C GLY A 18 -0.82 -19.79 2.11
N GLY A 19 -1.54 -20.92 2.00
CA GLY A 19 -2.63 -21.25 2.91
C GLY A 19 -3.87 -20.35 2.85
N GLY A 20 -3.93 -19.41 1.91
CA GLY A 20 -5.00 -18.40 1.81
C GLY A 20 -4.61 -17.03 2.37
N ASP A 21 -3.42 -16.93 2.98
CA ASP A 21 -2.90 -15.68 3.51
C ASP A 21 -2.20 -14.85 2.44
N LEU A 22 -2.40 -13.55 2.50
CA LEU A 22 -1.74 -12.55 1.66
C LEU A 22 -1.16 -11.42 2.51
N LEU A 23 -0.08 -10.82 2.02
CA LEU A 23 0.31 -9.48 2.43
C LEU A 23 -0.23 -8.47 1.42
N VAL A 24 -0.74 -7.36 1.92
CA VAL A 24 -1.32 -6.27 1.14
C VAL A 24 -0.57 -5.00 1.48
N LEU A 25 0.05 -4.38 0.49
CA LEU A 25 0.66 -3.06 0.64
C LEU A 25 -0.39 -1.99 0.37
N GLU A 26 -0.75 -1.25 1.41
CA GLU A 26 -1.67 -0.12 1.37
C GLU A 26 -0.90 1.18 1.62
N ARG A 27 -1.10 2.17 0.78
CA ARG A 27 -0.40 3.44 0.86
C ARG A 27 -1.26 4.62 0.43
N ASP A 28 -0.90 5.81 0.90
CA ASP A 28 -1.28 7.08 0.30
C ASP A 28 -0.32 7.47 -0.86
N ALA A 29 -0.46 8.67 -1.40
CA ALA A 29 0.41 9.22 -2.44
C ALA A 29 1.32 10.35 -1.90
N GLU A 30 1.45 10.48 -0.58
CA GLU A 30 2.19 11.57 0.04
C GLU A 30 3.64 11.18 0.33
N PHE A 31 4.56 12.11 0.18
CA PHE A 31 5.92 11.92 0.67
C PHE A 31 5.94 11.95 2.21
N PRO A 32 6.69 11.06 2.88
CA PRO A 32 6.78 11.07 4.34
C PRO A 32 7.25 12.40 4.93
N ALA A 33 8.09 13.15 4.22
CA ALA A 33 8.57 14.47 4.63
C ALA A 33 7.48 15.55 4.69
N GLU A 34 6.32 15.31 4.05
CA GLU A 34 5.17 16.22 4.07
C GLU A 34 4.22 15.95 5.25
N GLY A 35 4.56 14.99 6.10
CA GLY A 35 4.02 14.87 7.45
C GLY A 35 2.83 13.92 7.64
N ARG A 36 2.36 13.23 6.61
CA ARG A 36 1.21 12.32 6.71
C ARG A 36 1.37 11.00 5.95
N GLY A 37 2.61 10.57 5.71
CA GLY A 37 2.83 9.35 4.95
C GLY A 37 2.15 8.11 5.58
N PHE A 38 1.34 7.41 4.81
CA PHE A 38 0.76 6.11 5.16
C PHE A 38 1.35 5.05 4.24
N LYS A 39 2.22 4.19 4.78
CA LYS A 39 2.89 3.11 4.05
C LYS A 39 2.86 1.86 4.92
N LYS A 40 1.81 1.04 4.78
CA LYS A 40 1.61 -0.11 5.67
C LYS A 40 1.36 -1.39 4.91
N VAL A 41 1.85 -2.48 5.47
CA VAL A 41 1.61 -3.83 4.99
C VAL A 41 0.70 -4.53 5.98
N PHE A 42 -0.42 -5.05 5.49
CA PHE A 42 -1.36 -5.84 6.27
C PHE A 42 -1.32 -7.30 5.84
N ARG A 43 -1.38 -8.20 6.79
CA ARG A 43 -1.71 -9.60 6.54
C ARG A 43 -3.22 -9.76 6.53
N ILE A 44 -3.73 -10.49 5.56
CA ILE A 44 -5.15 -10.82 5.42
C ILE A 44 -5.34 -12.32 5.19
N ASP A 45 -6.47 -12.84 5.66
CA ASP A 45 -6.96 -14.19 5.36
C ASP A 45 -8.23 -14.09 4.51
N LEU A 46 -8.22 -14.74 3.34
CA LEU A 46 -9.35 -14.74 2.43
C LEU A 46 -10.46 -15.71 2.83
N SER A 47 -10.20 -16.67 3.74
CA SER A 47 -11.09 -17.81 4.01
C SER A 47 -12.48 -17.42 4.48
N GLN A 48 -12.60 -16.27 5.13
CA GLN A 48 -13.88 -15.76 5.68
C GLN A 48 -14.47 -14.59 4.88
N ALA A 49 -13.76 -14.10 3.87
CA ALA A 49 -14.22 -12.99 3.06
C ALA A 49 -15.28 -13.43 2.04
N SER A 50 -16.21 -12.55 1.73
CA SER A 50 -17.18 -12.80 0.67
C SER A 50 -16.53 -12.62 -0.71
N ASP A 51 -16.72 -13.61 -1.58
CA ASP A 51 -16.50 -13.45 -3.01
C ASP A 51 -17.67 -12.66 -3.61
N ILE A 52 -17.39 -11.48 -4.15
CA ILE A 52 -18.39 -10.62 -4.78
C ILE A 52 -18.37 -10.69 -6.31
N SER A 53 -17.44 -11.44 -6.89
CA SER A 53 -17.33 -11.55 -8.35
C SER A 53 -18.61 -12.04 -9.05
N PRO A 54 -19.45 -12.89 -8.42
CA PRO A 54 -20.71 -13.32 -9.01
C PRO A 54 -21.86 -12.33 -8.86
N LEU A 55 -21.68 -11.22 -8.12
CA LEU A 55 -22.77 -10.29 -7.82
C LEU A 55 -22.97 -9.30 -8.95
N ASP A 56 -24.20 -9.17 -9.44
CA ASP A 56 -24.57 -8.09 -10.34
C ASP A 56 -24.47 -6.75 -9.58
N GLY A 57 -23.80 -5.77 -10.20
CA GLY A 57 -23.67 -4.45 -9.61
C GLY A 57 -22.65 -4.37 -8.45
N TYR A 58 -21.65 -5.27 -8.41
CA TYR A 58 -20.58 -5.27 -7.40
C TYR A 58 -19.88 -3.91 -7.25
N MET A 59 -19.84 -3.09 -8.30
CA MET A 59 -19.29 -1.72 -8.29
C MET A 59 -19.98 -0.81 -7.27
N ALA A 60 -21.23 -1.10 -6.88
CA ALA A 60 -21.94 -0.32 -5.87
C ALA A 60 -21.42 -0.60 -4.44
N VAL A 61 -20.67 -1.68 -4.24
CA VAL A 61 -20.12 -2.05 -2.92
C VAL A 61 -19.12 -1.00 -2.43
N ASP A 62 -18.37 -0.38 -3.33
CA ASP A 62 -17.39 0.68 -3.00
C ASP A 62 -18.05 1.91 -2.37
N THR A 63 -19.34 2.10 -2.61
CA THR A 63 -20.10 3.21 -2.01
C THR A 63 -20.64 2.93 -0.62
N LEU A 64 -20.52 1.68 -0.14
CA LEU A 64 -21.00 1.28 1.17
C LEU A 64 -19.96 1.56 2.25
N ALA A 65 -20.41 2.22 3.32
CA ALA A 65 -19.56 2.29 4.51
C ALA A 65 -19.26 0.86 5.03
N PRO A 66 -18.05 0.57 5.50
CA PRO A 66 -17.64 -0.79 5.93
C PRO A 66 -18.63 -1.45 6.90
N GLY A 67 -19.22 -0.70 7.83
CA GLY A 67 -20.20 -1.21 8.78
C GLY A 67 -21.57 -1.59 8.17
N ARG A 68 -21.82 -1.29 6.88
CA ARG A 68 -23.07 -1.65 6.19
C ARG A 68 -22.99 -2.98 5.47
N LEU A 69 -21.80 -3.50 5.24
CA LEU A 69 -21.59 -4.77 4.48
C LEU A 69 -22.35 -5.94 5.11
N ALA A 70 -22.31 -6.07 6.42
CA ALA A 70 -23.00 -7.15 7.15
C ALA A 70 -24.53 -7.15 6.90
N GLY A 71 -25.13 -5.98 6.69
CA GLY A 71 -26.57 -5.88 6.36
C GLY A 71 -26.93 -6.47 5.00
N TYR A 72 -25.96 -6.65 4.13
CA TYR A 72 -26.08 -7.30 2.82
C TYR A 72 -25.55 -8.75 2.83
N GLY A 73 -25.19 -9.28 4.00
CA GLY A 73 -24.60 -10.61 4.13
C GLY A 73 -23.16 -10.70 3.61
N LEU A 74 -22.50 -9.55 3.42
CA LEU A 74 -21.14 -9.47 2.93
C LEU A 74 -20.14 -9.33 4.07
N ARG A 75 -19.00 -10.00 3.94
CA ARG A 75 -17.87 -9.89 4.86
C ARG A 75 -16.64 -9.38 4.11
N ALA A 76 -16.03 -8.33 4.64
CA ALA A 76 -14.69 -7.93 4.22
C ALA A 76 -13.63 -8.86 4.84
N VAL A 77 -12.42 -8.83 4.30
CA VAL A 77 -11.26 -9.48 4.93
C VAL A 77 -10.97 -8.87 6.30
N GLU A 78 -10.51 -9.68 7.24
CA GLU A 78 -9.88 -9.19 8.46
C GLU A 78 -8.44 -8.80 8.16
N LYS A 79 -7.99 -7.68 8.73
CA LYS A 79 -6.65 -7.11 8.50
C LYS A 79 -5.86 -7.16 9.80
N GLU A 80 -4.66 -7.67 9.73
CA GLU A 80 -3.66 -7.56 10.79
C GLU A 80 -2.47 -6.74 10.30
N LEU A 81 -2.07 -5.70 11.03
CA LEU A 81 -0.87 -4.92 10.68
C LEU A 81 0.35 -5.83 10.76
N PHE A 82 0.98 -6.08 9.62
CA PHE A 82 2.22 -6.84 9.50
C PHE A 82 3.44 -5.95 9.65
N CYS A 83 3.46 -4.80 8.96
CA CYS A 83 4.58 -3.85 9.00
C CYS A 83 4.09 -2.43 8.74
N ASP A 84 4.53 -1.49 9.56
CA ASP A 84 4.52 -0.07 9.23
C ASP A 84 5.90 0.28 8.68
N ILE A 85 5.98 0.52 7.36
CA ILE A 85 7.26 0.72 6.67
C ILE A 85 7.99 1.95 7.22
N LEU A 86 7.26 3.04 7.51
CA LEU A 86 7.88 4.27 8.01
C LEU A 86 8.41 4.12 9.43
N ALA A 87 7.76 3.30 10.26
CA ALA A 87 8.24 2.99 11.59
C ALA A 87 9.44 2.04 11.58
N ALA A 88 9.42 1.03 10.67
CA ALA A 88 10.48 0.03 10.57
C ALA A 88 11.70 0.53 9.78
N ALA A 89 11.51 1.49 8.88
CA ALA A 89 12.57 2.15 8.10
C ALA A 89 12.41 3.69 8.17
N PRO A 90 12.80 4.34 9.28
CA PRO A 90 12.55 5.77 9.50
C PRO A 90 13.18 6.71 8.47
N GLY A 91 14.07 6.19 7.62
CA GLY A 91 14.69 6.95 6.53
C GLY A 91 14.00 6.77 5.18
N TYR A 92 12.91 5.97 5.07
CA TYR A 92 12.20 5.73 3.82
C TYR A 92 11.61 7.05 3.28
N PRO A 93 12.06 7.54 2.10
CA PRO A 93 11.72 8.89 1.69
C PRO A 93 10.61 8.98 0.65
N HIS A 94 10.25 7.85 -0.02
CA HIS A 94 9.43 7.84 -1.24
C HIS A 94 7.93 7.92 -0.97
N ASP A 95 7.19 8.47 -1.92
CA ASP A 95 5.73 8.58 -1.88
C ASP A 95 5.02 7.26 -2.24
N LYS A 96 5.58 6.47 -3.19
CA LYS A 96 4.90 5.33 -3.80
C LYS A 96 5.67 4.01 -3.67
N PRO A 97 5.62 3.29 -2.54
CA PRO A 97 5.99 1.89 -2.54
C PRO A 97 4.99 1.10 -3.39
N GLU A 98 5.44 0.41 -4.44
CA GLU A 98 4.56 -0.28 -5.38
C GLU A 98 4.96 -1.73 -5.65
N GLY A 99 6.17 -2.12 -5.31
CA GLY A 99 6.57 -3.52 -5.38
C GLY A 99 6.91 -4.07 -3.99
N MET A 100 6.53 -5.32 -3.72
CA MET A 100 6.82 -5.95 -2.44
C MET A 100 7.03 -7.46 -2.59
N CYS A 101 8.00 -8.00 -1.85
CA CYS A 101 8.09 -9.44 -1.59
C CYS A 101 8.59 -9.72 -0.18
N LEU A 102 8.21 -10.87 0.36
CA LEU A 102 8.72 -11.37 1.64
C LEU A 102 9.84 -12.36 1.38
N LEU A 103 11.02 -12.10 1.92
CA LEU A 103 12.18 -12.99 1.83
C LEU A 103 12.07 -14.14 2.85
N GLY A 104 12.82 -15.19 2.62
CA GLY A 104 12.77 -16.40 3.46
C GLY A 104 13.22 -16.20 4.91
N ASP A 105 13.91 -15.11 5.21
CA ASP A 105 14.31 -14.70 6.56
C ASP A 105 13.28 -13.77 7.26
N GLY A 106 12.16 -13.49 6.59
CA GLY A 106 11.11 -12.59 7.09
C GLY A 106 11.34 -11.11 6.78
N THR A 107 12.40 -10.75 6.07
CA THR A 107 12.64 -9.38 5.62
C THR A 107 11.69 -9.03 4.47
N LEU A 108 11.05 -7.86 4.54
CA LEU A 108 10.33 -7.28 3.41
C LEU A 108 11.31 -6.58 2.47
N CYS A 109 11.23 -6.93 1.19
CA CYS A 109 11.84 -6.18 0.11
C CYS A 109 10.75 -5.28 -0.49
N VAL A 110 10.97 -3.96 -0.48
CA VAL A 110 10.02 -2.96 -0.98
C VAL A 110 10.67 -2.12 -2.05
N VAL A 111 9.96 -1.90 -3.15
CA VAL A 111 10.43 -1.09 -4.30
C VAL A 111 9.47 0.07 -4.49
N ASN A 112 9.99 1.28 -4.72
CA ASN A 112 9.16 2.43 -5.05
C ASN A 112 9.01 2.60 -6.58
N ASP A 113 7.90 3.22 -6.99
CA ASP A 113 7.73 3.84 -8.30
C ASP A 113 8.18 5.30 -8.24
N ASP A 114 9.16 5.65 -9.05
CA ASP A 114 9.69 7.01 -9.15
C ASP A 114 9.01 7.87 -10.23
N ASP A 115 7.94 7.38 -10.87
CA ASP A 115 7.26 8.03 -12.00
C ASP A 115 8.25 8.38 -13.14
N PHE A 116 9.19 7.49 -13.46
CA PHE A 116 10.28 7.73 -14.42
C PHE A 116 11.24 8.87 -14.01
N GLY A 117 11.27 9.25 -12.75
CA GLY A 117 12.08 10.36 -12.24
C GLY A 117 11.60 11.75 -12.68
N ILE A 118 10.33 11.86 -13.10
CA ILE A 118 9.72 13.12 -13.55
C ILE A 118 8.39 13.39 -12.88
N ASN A 119 8.09 14.66 -12.64
CA ASN A 119 6.74 15.05 -12.27
C ASN A 119 5.81 14.93 -13.49
N ALA A 120 4.55 14.55 -13.22
CA ALA A 120 3.53 14.52 -14.27
C ALA A 120 3.48 15.86 -15.02
N PRO A 121 3.25 15.84 -16.36
CA PRO A 121 3.37 17.02 -17.20
C PRO A 121 2.18 17.98 -17.06
N GLU A 122 1.94 18.49 -15.89
CA GLU A 122 1.09 19.67 -15.67
C GLU A 122 1.83 21.00 -16.00
N VAL A 123 2.90 20.88 -16.77
CA VAL A 123 3.68 22.06 -17.17
C VAL A 123 3.12 22.55 -18.50
N PRO A 124 2.53 23.76 -18.55
CA PRO A 124 1.88 24.28 -19.76
C PRO A 124 2.78 24.38 -20.99
N ASP A 125 4.10 24.31 -20.82
CA ASP A 125 5.10 24.43 -21.88
C ASP A 125 5.80 23.11 -22.25
N GLY A 126 5.33 21.97 -21.69
CA GLY A 126 5.86 20.64 -22.01
C GLY A 126 7.27 20.36 -21.50
N ARG A 127 7.78 21.16 -20.56
CA ARG A 127 9.09 20.88 -19.94
C ARG A 127 9.05 19.67 -19.05
N ILE A 128 10.08 18.84 -19.13
CA ILE A 128 10.29 17.76 -18.19
C ILE A 128 10.84 18.35 -16.88
N VAL A 129 10.10 18.14 -15.79
CA VAL A 129 10.53 18.56 -14.44
C VAL A 129 10.94 17.31 -13.67
N PRO A 130 12.19 17.20 -13.20
CA PRO A 130 12.60 16.07 -12.39
C PRO A 130 11.78 15.97 -11.10
N LYS A 131 11.29 14.76 -10.80
CA LYS A 131 10.66 14.47 -9.52
C LYS A 131 11.71 14.53 -8.42
N ARG A 132 11.40 15.22 -7.34
CA ARG A 132 12.29 15.40 -6.19
C ARG A 132 11.60 15.04 -4.91
N ILE A 133 12.37 14.48 -3.99
CA ILE A 133 11.91 14.20 -2.64
C ILE A 133 11.85 15.52 -1.86
N PRO A 134 10.70 15.90 -1.28
CA PRO A 134 10.57 17.12 -0.49
C PRO A 134 11.53 17.16 0.70
N GLY A 135 12.13 18.32 0.95
CA GLY A 135 13.05 18.52 2.08
C GLY A 135 14.47 18.00 1.87
N ILE A 136 14.71 17.21 0.85
CA ILE A 136 16.04 16.80 0.39
C ILE A 136 16.20 17.20 -1.07
N SER A 137 17.41 17.64 -1.47
CA SER A 137 17.64 18.12 -2.84
C SER A 137 17.71 17.00 -3.88
N ASP A 138 17.61 15.76 -3.44
CA ASP A 138 17.81 14.60 -4.28
C ASP A 138 16.60 14.33 -5.19
N ARG A 139 16.87 13.69 -6.32
CA ARG A 139 15.83 13.20 -7.19
C ARG A 139 15.16 12.00 -6.54
N ASP A 140 13.87 11.85 -6.78
CA ASP A 140 13.20 10.58 -6.55
C ASP A 140 13.67 9.59 -7.62
N ILE A 141 14.22 8.47 -7.19
CA ILE A 141 14.76 7.41 -8.04
C ILE A 141 14.23 6.06 -7.58
N GLY A 142 14.20 5.07 -8.48
CA GLY A 142 13.85 3.70 -8.12
C GLY A 142 14.86 3.11 -7.14
N GLU A 143 14.41 2.75 -5.96
CA GLU A 143 15.23 2.13 -4.91
C GLU A 143 14.59 0.83 -4.40
N ILE A 144 15.44 -0.05 -3.88
CA ILE A 144 15.02 -1.26 -3.18
C ILE A 144 15.35 -1.09 -1.70
N TRP A 145 14.33 -1.18 -0.86
CA TRP A 145 14.46 -1.11 0.59
C TRP A 145 14.25 -2.48 1.23
N PHE A 146 15.17 -2.87 2.11
CA PHE A 146 15.05 -4.06 2.92
C PHE A 146 14.59 -3.65 4.32
N VAL A 147 13.35 -4.01 4.63
CA VAL A 147 12.66 -3.59 5.85
C VAL A 147 12.48 -4.81 6.75
N ALA A 148 13.01 -4.76 7.95
CA ALA A 148 12.75 -5.77 8.97
C ALA A 148 11.45 -5.41 9.70
N PRO A 149 10.36 -6.18 9.52
CA PRO A 149 9.15 -5.97 10.30
C PRO A 149 9.44 -6.13 11.78
N ALA A 150 8.81 -5.32 12.63
CA ALA A 150 8.93 -5.51 14.06
C ALA A 150 8.42 -6.92 14.41
N LEU A 151 9.30 -7.79 14.87
CA LEU A 151 8.95 -9.13 15.30
C LEU A 151 7.90 -9.02 16.41
N ARG A 152 6.64 -9.35 16.11
CA ARG A 152 5.71 -9.67 17.18
C ARG A 152 6.19 -11.00 17.76
N THR A 153 6.66 -10.98 19.02
CA THR A 153 6.78 -12.19 19.82
C THR A 153 5.44 -12.91 19.80
N MET A 154 5.42 -14.07 19.14
CA MET A 154 4.30 -15.00 19.19
C MET A 154 4.10 -15.50 20.62
#